data_24fc94230dd84e9f8f753aa958e3a34e
#
_entry.id   24fc94230dd84e9f8f753aa958e3a34e
#
_cell.length_a   1.000
_cell.length_b   1.000
_cell.length_c   1.000
_cell.angle_alpha   90.00
_cell.angle_beta   90.00
_cell.angle_gamma   90.00
#
_symmetry.space_group_name_H-M   'P 1'
#
loop_
_entity.id
_entity.type
_entity.pdbx_description
1 polymer ?
#
loop_
_entity_poly.entity_id
_entity_poly.type
_entity_poly.pdbx_seq_one_letter_code
_entity_poly.pdbx_strand_id
1 'polypeptide(L)'
;MPEPHEPGSFLKDTLDGQPKELARLVSDRHRAERAAERLHGCRRVFITGTGTSFHGALVGQFMLRSAGVDAWAVRAFEFANYPPALHDDDGLIVLSHRGSKRFSRQSLDAFAAGSDRWIAITGEGSTMQGDGVIHTVPQEGSSVHTASHTGAMLRLAQIASALGRPAWRSQVADLPEAVDVALRWSDQVQADVRDIELGSLVHFIGGGPARATALEGALKLREATHSISAEGHDVEGVLHGPLVSIQAGQTVVLVAQPEIKSIQELNPEKQLL
;
A
#
# COMPACT_ATOMS: atom_id res chain seq x y z
N MET A 1 -35.02 9.21 9.20
CA MET A 1 -33.82 8.36 9.29
C MET A 1 -33.28 8.27 7.89
N PRO A 2 -31.95 8.37 7.64
CA PRO A 2 -31.43 8.12 6.30
C PRO A 2 -31.80 6.71 5.87
N GLU A 3 -32.09 6.52 4.60
CA GLU A 3 -32.38 5.19 4.06
C GLU A 3 -31.19 4.26 4.30
N PRO A 4 -31.43 2.96 4.60
CA PRO A 4 -30.35 2.01 4.78
C PRO A 4 -29.57 1.88 3.47
N HIS A 5 -28.25 2.16 3.51
CA HIS A 5 -27.41 1.96 2.36
C HIS A 5 -27.32 0.47 2.02
N GLU A 6 -27.33 0.15 0.72
CA GLU A 6 -27.10 -1.21 0.27
C GLU A 6 -25.72 -1.71 0.72
N PRO A 7 -25.60 -3.00 1.09
CA PRO A 7 -24.29 -3.58 1.44
C PRO A 7 -23.27 -3.37 0.32
N GLY A 8 -22.12 -2.86 0.66
CA GLY A 8 -21.03 -2.59 -0.29
C GLY A 8 -21.11 -1.28 -1.06
N SER A 9 -22.21 -0.50 -0.97
CA SER A 9 -22.34 0.77 -1.71
C SER A 9 -21.20 1.74 -1.44
N PHE A 10 -20.82 1.95 -0.20
CA PHE A 10 -19.69 2.83 0.15
C PHE A 10 -18.35 2.37 -0.44
N LEU A 11 -18.12 1.06 -0.52
CA LEU A 11 -16.92 0.51 -1.14
C LEU A 11 -16.93 0.78 -2.65
N LYS A 12 -18.07 0.54 -3.30
CA LYS A 12 -18.24 0.81 -4.72
C LYS A 12 -18.03 2.28 -5.05
N ASP A 13 -18.65 3.18 -4.30
CA ASP A 13 -18.50 4.63 -4.49
C ASP A 13 -17.03 5.05 -4.34
N THR A 14 -16.32 4.46 -3.37
CA THR A 14 -14.90 4.72 -3.17
C THR A 14 -14.05 4.21 -4.34
N LEU A 15 -14.35 3.02 -4.86
CA LEU A 15 -13.65 2.46 -6.03
C LEU A 15 -13.86 3.32 -7.27
N ASP A 16 -15.11 3.64 -7.59
CA ASP A 16 -15.48 4.42 -8.77
C ASP A 16 -14.92 5.87 -8.70
N GLY A 17 -14.76 6.40 -7.50
CA GLY A 17 -14.19 7.73 -7.26
C GLY A 17 -12.68 7.84 -7.40
N GLN A 18 -11.94 6.71 -7.37
CA GLN A 18 -10.47 6.72 -7.34
C GLN A 18 -9.82 7.48 -8.50
N PRO A 19 -10.19 7.29 -9.78
CA PRO A 19 -9.55 8.00 -10.89
C PRO A 19 -9.60 9.52 -10.72
N LYS A 20 -10.74 10.06 -10.28
CA LYS A 20 -10.92 11.50 -10.02
C LYS A 20 -10.00 11.99 -8.89
N GLU A 21 -9.96 11.27 -7.78
CA GLU A 21 -9.13 11.64 -6.64
C GLU A 21 -7.63 11.53 -6.97
N LEU A 22 -7.22 10.50 -7.71
CA LEU A 22 -5.85 10.37 -8.16
C LEU A 22 -5.45 11.50 -9.11
N ALA A 23 -6.32 11.90 -10.05
CA ALA A 23 -6.08 13.04 -10.93
C ALA A 23 -5.89 14.35 -10.14
N ARG A 24 -6.69 14.56 -9.09
CA ARG A 24 -6.54 15.69 -8.16
C ARG A 24 -5.16 15.67 -7.47
N LEU A 25 -4.73 14.51 -6.98
CA LEU A 25 -3.44 14.35 -6.33
C LEU A 25 -2.26 14.52 -7.29
N VAL A 26 -2.40 14.10 -8.55
CA VAL A 26 -1.40 14.35 -9.61
C VAL A 26 -1.24 15.86 -9.85
N SER A 27 -2.34 16.58 -9.92
CA SER A 27 -2.33 18.06 -10.09
C SER A 27 -1.73 18.78 -8.87
N ASP A 28 -1.91 18.23 -7.66
CA ASP A 28 -1.42 18.77 -6.39
C ASP A 28 -0.03 18.22 -5.97
N ARG A 29 0.76 17.74 -6.91
CA ARG A 29 2.09 17.12 -6.66
C ARG A 29 3.05 18.00 -5.88
N HIS A 30 2.96 19.34 -6.03
CA HIS A 30 3.86 20.29 -5.39
C HIS A 30 3.89 20.19 -3.86
N ARG A 31 2.84 19.66 -3.23
CA ARG A 31 2.81 19.40 -1.77
C ARG A 31 3.75 18.27 -1.40
N ALA A 32 3.75 17.18 -2.18
CA ALA A 32 4.66 16.05 -1.95
C ALA A 32 6.11 16.43 -2.28
N GLU A 33 6.32 17.23 -3.34
CA GLU A 33 7.64 17.75 -3.72
C GLU A 33 8.24 18.61 -2.58
N ARG A 34 7.47 19.54 -2.01
CA ARG A 34 7.92 20.35 -0.85
C ARG A 34 8.14 19.49 0.40
N ALA A 35 7.27 18.50 0.66
CA ALA A 35 7.49 17.62 1.80
C ALA A 35 8.76 16.78 1.66
N ALA A 36 9.10 16.37 0.44
CA ALA A 36 10.32 15.62 0.15
C ALA A 36 11.60 16.39 0.52
N GLU A 37 11.58 17.73 0.53
CA GLU A 37 12.72 18.55 0.96
C GLU A 37 13.17 18.23 2.38
N ARG A 38 12.25 17.80 3.26
CA ARG A 38 12.57 17.37 4.64
C ARG A 38 13.43 16.12 4.69
N LEU A 39 13.42 15.31 3.64
CA LEU A 39 14.16 14.06 3.55
C LEU A 39 15.46 14.17 2.75
N HIS A 40 15.76 15.34 2.21
CA HIS A 40 17.01 15.56 1.49
C HIS A 40 18.22 15.35 2.42
N GLY A 41 19.17 14.53 1.95
CA GLY A 41 20.39 14.24 2.70
C GLY A 41 20.17 13.31 3.90
N CYS A 42 18.98 12.71 4.06
CA CYS A 42 18.80 11.65 5.02
C CYS A 42 19.66 10.44 4.65
N ARG A 43 20.36 9.89 5.65
CA ARG A 43 21.12 8.64 5.51
C ARG A 43 20.20 7.45 5.26
N ARG A 44 19.10 7.37 6.03
CA ARG A 44 18.03 6.36 5.91
C ARG A 44 16.69 7.03 6.03
N VAL A 45 15.67 6.41 5.43
CA VAL A 45 14.27 6.81 5.60
C VAL A 45 13.45 5.60 6.04
N PHE A 46 12.88 5.68 7.22
CA PHE A 46 11.91 4.69 7.69
C PHE A 46 10.51 5.05 7.20
N ILE A 47 9.75 4.04 6.76
CA ILE A 47 8.36 4.21 6.34
C ILE A 47 7.51 3.32 7.24
N THR A 48 6.56 3.89 7.97
CA THR A 48 5.78 3.13 8.93
C THR A 48 4.27 3.29 8.74
N GLY A 49 3.54 2.25 9.15
CA GLY A 49 2.08 2.20 9.07
C GLY A 49 1.52 0.93 9.70
N THR A 50 0.19 0.81 9.69
CA THR A 50 -0.54 -0.35 10.25
C THR A 50 -1.51 -0.89 9.20
N GLY A 51 -1.57 -2.22 9.01
CA GLY A 51 -2.47 -2.87 8.04
C GLY A 51 -2.20 -2.35 6.61
N THR A 52 -3.23 -1.89 5.92
CA THR A 52 -3.15 -1.26 4.60
C THR A 52 -2.05 -0.20 4.49
N SER A 53 -1.88 0.63 5.51
CA SER A 53 -0.80 1.63 5.55
C SER A 53 0.59 0.99 5.60
N PHE A 54 0.76 -0.16 6.26
CA PHE A 54 2.02 -0.88 6.23
C PHE A 54 2.28 -1.52 4.86
N HIS A 55 1.24 -2.03 4.19
CA HIS A 55 1.40 -2.54 2.83
C HIS A 55 1.80 -1.42 1.86
N GLY A 56 1.24 -0.22 2.01
CA GLY A 56 1.72 0.97 1.31
C GLY A 56 3.17 1.33 1.62
N ALA A 57 3.61 1.17 2.88
CA ALA A 57 4.99 1.39 3.27
C ALA A 57 5.96 0.39 2.59
N LEU A 58 5.55 -0.88 2.43
CA LEU A 58 6.34 -1.87 1.69
C LEU A 58 6.56 -1.46 0.23
N VAL A 59 5.50 -0.96 -0.45
CA VAL A 59 5.65 -0.42 -1.82
C VAL A 59 6.55 0.81 -1.83
N GLY A 60 6.33 1.74 -0.89
CA GLY A 60 7.14 2.96 -0.73
C GLY A 60 8.63 2.68 -0.54
N GLN A 61 8.98 1.62 0.17
CA GLN A 61 10.36 1.17 0.32
C GLN A 61 11.01 0.89 -1.04
N PHE A 62 10.34 0.16 -1.93
CA PHE A 62 10.85 -0.09 -3.28
C PHE A 62 10.95 1.19 -4.11
N MET A 63 9.94 2.08 -4.01
CA MET A 63 9.93 3.35 -4.72
C MET A 63 11.11 4.25 -4.31
N LEU A 64 11.34 4.43 -3.01
CA LEU A 64 12.42 5.26 -2.50
C LEU A 64 13.79 4.64 -2.79
N ARG A 65 13.93 3.31 -2.63
CA ARG A 65 15.17 2.60 -3.01
C ARG A 65 15.50 2.77 -4.49
N SER A 66 14.50 2.74 -5.37
CA SER A 66 14.72 3.02 -6.80
C SER A 66 15.17 4.45 -7.06
N ALA A 67 14.92 5.38 -6.15
CA ALA A 67 15.39 6.76 -6.16
C ALA A 67 16.78 6.94 -5.49
N GLY A 68 17.41 5.84 -5.07
CA GLY A 68 18.72 5.88 -4.41
C GLY A 68 18.68 6.15 -2.91
N VAL A 69 17.50 6.11 -2.29
CA VAL A 69 17.33 6.34 -0.84
C VAL A 69 17.41 5.00 -0.10
N ASP A 70 18.19 4.93 0.98
CA ASP A 70 18.20 3.77 1.88
C ASP A 70 16.90 3.75 2.71
N ALA A 71 15.85 3.10 2.18
CA ALA A 71 14.50 3.12 2.73
C ALA A 71 14.10 1.77 3.33
N TRP A 72 13.41 1.80 4.48
CA TRP A 72 13.01 0.64 5.26
C TRP A 72 11.55 0.75 5.72
N ALA A 73 10.72 -0.21 5.32
CA ALA A 73 9.36 -0.34 5.83
C ALA A 73 9.38 -1.07 7.18
N VAL A 74 8.83 -0.44 8.21
CA VAL A 74 8.75 -0.97 9.58
C VAL A 74 7.31 -0.86 10.07
N ARG A 75 6.76 -1.90 10.70
CA ARG A 75 5.41 -1.83 11.28
C ARG A 75 5.36 -0.76 12.37
N ALA A 76 4.25 -0.01 12.43
CA ALA A 76 4.13 1.07 13.40
C ALA A 76 4.25 0.60 14.86
N PHE A 77 3.76 -0.61 15.17
CA PHE A 77 3.95 -1.21 16.50
C PHE A 77 5.42 -1.44 16.83
N GLU A 78 6.17 -1.98 15.87
CA GLU A 78 7.60 -2.28 16.05
C GLU A 78 8.41 -1.00 16.15
N PHE A 79 8.14 -0.02 15.26
CA PHE A 79 8.85 1.26 15.30
C PHE A 79 8.57 2.02 16.62
N ALA A 80 7.34 1.98 17.13
CA ALA A 80 6.97 2.67 18.37
C ALA A 80 7.55 2.02 19.65
N ASN A 81 7.68 0.68 19.67
CA ASN A 81 8.05 -0.04 20.89
C ASN A 81 9.46 -0.64 20.85
N TYR A 82 9.97 -0.90 19.65
CA TYR A 82 11.29 -1.49 19.39
C TYR A 82 12.02 -0.72 18.28
N PRO A 83 12.19 0.60 18.41
CA PRO A 83 12.78 1.41 17.35
C PRO A 83 14.20 0.95 17.04
N PRO A 84 14.63 1.03 15.78
CA PRO A 84 16.05 0.92 15.47
C PRO A 84 16.83 2.05 16.16
N ALA A 85 18.14 1.89 16.31
CA ALA A 85 18.97 3.01 16.72
C ALA A 85 18.84 4.15 15.71
N LEU A 86 18.27 5.27 16.13
CA LEU A 86 18.04 6.46 15.31
C LEU A 86 19.25 7.39 15.35
N HIS A 87 19.50 8.08 14.25
CA HIS A 87 20.55 9.08 14.09
C HIS A 87 19.91 10.40 13.61
N ASP A 88 20.60 11.51 13.83
CA ASP A 88 20.12 12.86 13.49
C ASP A 88 19.86 13.05 11.98
N ASP A 89 20.48 12.22 11.14
CA ASP A 89 20.35 12.21 9.69
C ASP A 89 19.37 11.14 9.16
N ASP A 90 18.61 10.47 10.03
CA ASP A 90 17.51 9.59 9.63
C ASP A 90 16.24 10.40 9.33
N GLY A 91 15.39 9.86 8.45
CA GLY A 91 14.08 10.40 8.12
C GLY A 91 12.96 9.43 8.43
N LEU A 92 11.75 9.95 8.61
CA LEU A 92 10.55 9.14 8.88
C LEU A 92 9.40 9.54 7.95
N ILE A 93 8.74 8.55 7.34
CA ILE A 93 7.43 8.71 6.70
C ILE A 93 6.42 7.87 7.47
N VAL A 94 5.34 8.51 7.93
CA VAL A 94 4.23 7.83 8.62
C VAL A 94 3.01 7.80 7.69
N LEU A 95 2.47 6.61 7.45
CA LEU A 95 1.21 6.43 6.72
C LEU A 95 0.08 6.18 7.70
N SER A 96 -0.95 7.05 7.72
CA SER A 96 -2.08 6.90 8.62
C SER A 96 -3.30 7.68 8.14
N HIS A 97 -4.21 7.03 7.38
CA HIS A 97 -5.35 7.72 6.76
C HIS A 97 -6.14 8.60 7.74
N ARG A 98 -6.59 8.05 8.87
CA ARG A 98 -7.34 8.82 9.90
C ARG A 98 -6.46 9.64 10.82
N GLY A 99 -5.17 9.35 10.89
CA GLY A 99 -4.24 9.99 11.81
C GLY A 99 -4.41 9.60 13.29
N SER A 100 -5.37 8.73 13.62
CA SER A 100 -5.74 8.38 15.00
C SER A 100 -5.16 7.05 15.51
N LYS A 101 -4.48 6.27 14.66
CA LYS A 101 -3.93 4.97 15.06
C LYS A 101 -2.79 5.17 16.06
N ARG A 102 -2.93 4.55 17.25
CA ARG A 102 -2.04 4.73 18.40
C ARG A 102 -0.56 4.63 18.04
N PHE A 103 -0.14 3.53 17.46
CA PHE A 103 1.28 3.29 17.22
C PHE A 103 1.85 4.18 16.09
N SER A 104 1.05 4.53 15.07
CA SER A 104 1.45 5.51 14.05
C SER A 104 1.68 6.90 14.67
N ARG A 105 0.84 7.30 15.61
CA ARG A 105 1.05 8.57 16.34
C ARG A 105 2.28 8.50 17.25
N GLN A 106 2.41 7.44 18.04
CA GLN A 106 3.57 7.26 18.91
C GLN A 106 4.89 7.26 18.13
N SER A 107 4.91 6.61 16.95
CA SER A 107 6.08 6.65 16.07
C SER A 107 6.42 8.07 15.62
N LEU A 108 5.40 8.83 15.20
CA LEU A 108 5.58 10.22 14.77
C LEU A 108 6.03 11.12 15.94
N ASP A 109 5.30 11.06 17.06
CA ASP A 109 5.54 11.94 18.20
C ASP A 109 6.96 11.71 18.79
N ALA A 110 7.38 10.44 18.90
CA ALA A 110 8.71 10.09 19.39
C ALA A 110 9.83 10.56 18.45
N PHE A 111 9.63 10.43 17.13
CA PHE A 111 10.61 10.88 16.14
C PHE A 111 10.67 12.41 16.05
N ALA A 112 9.51 13.06 16.00
CA ALA A 112 9.40 14.51 15.88
C ALA A 112 9.89 15.29 17.09
N ALA A 113 10.00 14.63 18.26
CA ALA A 113 10.62 15.23 19.45
C ALA A 113 12.12 15.53 19.28
N GLY A 114 12.81 14.83 18.37
CA GLY A 114 14.25 14.98 18.11
C GLY A 114 14.61 15.44 16.70
N SER A 115 13.67 15.43 15.73
CA SER A 115 13.97 15.73 14.34
C SER A 115 12.76 16.30 13.61
N ASP A 116 13.00 17.22 12.67
CA ASP A 116 12.00 17.73 11.73
C ASP A 116 11.99 17.00 10.38
N ARG A 117 12.82 15.97 10.21
CA ARG A 117 12.97 15.15 9.01
C ARG A 117 11.86 14.10 8.90
N TRP A 118 10.62 14.52 9.02
CA TRP A 118 9.47 13.61 8.91
C TRP A 118 8.38 14.12 7.99
N ILE A 119 7.64 13.15 7.43
CA ILE A 119 6.44 13.36 6.62
C ILE A 119 5.33 12.46 7.18
N ALA A 120 4.13 12.99 7.35
CA ALA A 120 2.93 12.19 7.61
C ALA A 120 1.99 12.24 6.40
N ILE A 121 1.76 11.10 5.77
CA ILE A 121 0.82 10.95 4.65
C ILE A 121 -0.52 10.49 5.22
N THR A 122 -1.53 11.33 5.13
CA THR A 122 -2.82 11.14 5.79
C THR A 122 -3.99 11.41 4.84
N GLY A 123 -5.20 11.04 5.23
CA GLY A 123 -6.43 11.50 4.55
C GLY A 123 -6.79 12.93 4.92
N GLU A 124 -7.60 13.59 4.11
CA GLU A 124 -8.20 14.87 4.46
C GLU A 124 -9.06 14.72 5.73
N GLY A 125 -9.02 15.70 6.61
CA GLY A 125 -9.69 15.61 7.91
C GLY A 125 -9.00 14.72 8.94
N SER A 126 -7.75 14.33 8.69
CA SER A 126 -6.91 13.60 9.66
C SER A 126 -6.69 14.40 10.94
N THR A 127 -6.49 13.68 12.05
CA THR A 127 -6.14 14.27 13.35
C THR A 127 -4.65 14.61 13.49
N MET A 128 -3.79 14.19 12.54
CA MET A 128 -2.39 14.61 12.49
C MET A 128 -2.27 16.00 11.90
N GLN A 129 -1.47 16.86 12.53
CA GLN A 129 -1.26 18.25 12.14
C GLN A 129 0.25 18.56 12.08
N GLY A 130 0.62 19.60 11.37
CA GLY A 130 1.99 20.09 11.27
C GLY A 130 2.47 20.25 9.83
N ASP A 131 3.60 20.93 9.65
CA ASP A 131 4.14 21.29 8.32
C ASP A 131 4.63 20.10 7.49
N GLY A 132 4.88 18.95 8.15
CA GLY A 132 5.23 17.69 7.48
C GLY A 132 4.02 16.86 7.07
N VAL A 133 2.78 17.32 7.33
CA VAL A 133 1.56 16.58 6.98
C VAL A 133 1.14 16.89 5.54
N ILE A 134 0.96 15.84 4.76
CA ILE A 134 0.38 15.93 3.41
C ILE A 134 -0.83 15.01 3.30
N HIS A 135 -1.82 15.45 2.56
CA HIS A 135 -3.08 14.72 2.45
C HIS A 135 -3.19 13.91 1.16
N THR A 136 -3.95 12.84 1.23
CA THR A 136 -4.38 11.99 0.13
C THR A 136 -5.84 12.31 -0.22
N VAL A 137 -6.71 11.32 -0.14
CA VAL A 137 -8.15 11.44 -0.44
C VAL A 137 -8.94 11.83 0.82
N PRO A 138 -10.20 12.28 0.68
CA PRO A 138 -11.12 12.45 1.81
C PRO A 138 -11.26 11.17 2.63
N GLN A 139 -11.79 11.28 3.86
CA GLN A 139 -12.06 10.11 4.69
C GLN A 139 -13.05 9.18 4.00
N GLU A 140 -12.67 7.91 3.85
CA GLU A 140 -13.51 6.88 3.23
C GLU A 140 -14.67 6.49 4.14
N GLY A 141 -15.88 6.42 3.58
CA GLY A 141 -17.08 5.92 4.28
C GLY A 141 -17.06 4.41 4.47
N SER A 142 -16.34 3.67 3.62
CA SER A 142 -16.13 2.24 3.75
C SER A 142 -15.13 1.91 4.85
N SER A 143 -15.34 0.78 5.55
CA SER A 143 -14.32 0.19 6.42
C SER A 143 -13.21 -0.53 5.65
N VAL A 144 -13.48 -0.89 4.40
CA VAL A 144 -12.52 -1.48 3.45
C VAL A 144 -11.83 -0.34 2.72
N HIS A 145 -10.67 0.07 3.23
CA HIS A 145 -9.92 1.20 2.68
C HIS A 145 -9.25 0.84 1.34
N THR A 146 -9.52 1.60 0.28
CA THR A 146 -8.99 1.41 -1.08
C THR A 146 -8.37 2.67 -1.66
N ALA A 147 -9.12 3.73 -1.82
CA ALA A 147 -8.65 4.99 -2.39
C ALA A 147 -7.55 5.66 -1.54
N SER A 148 -7.62 5.53 -0.22
CA SER A 148 -6.54 6.01 0.67
C SER A 148 -5.24 5.24 0.48
N HIS A 149 -5.30 3.96 0.13
CA HIS A 149 -4.12 3.15 -0.15
C HIS A 149 -3.45 3.59 -1.46
N THR A 150 -4.22 3.66 -2.55
CA THR A 150 -3.70 4.12 -3.85
C THR A 150 -3.22 5.55 -3.79
N GLY A 151 -3.94 6.43 -3.09
CA GLY A 151 -3.53 7.82 -2.85
C GLY A 151 -2.23 7.94 -2.04
N ALA A 152 -2.01 7.07 -1.04
CA ALA A 152 -0.77 7.05 -0.28
C ALA A 152 0.41 6.57 -1.13
N MET A 153 0.22 5.53 -1.94
CA MET A 153 1.25 5.07 -2.88
C MET A 153 1.60 6.13 -3.92
N LEU A 154 0.61 6.87 -4.44
CA LEU A 154 0.84 7.99 -5.34
C LEU A 154 1.68 9.09 -4.67
N ARG A 155 1.39 9.46 -3.42
CA ARG A 155 2.21 10.43 -2.67
C ARG A 155 3.64 9.94 -2.47
N LEU A 156 3.85 8.66 -2.16
CA LEU A 156 5.17 8.05 -2.05
C LEU A 156 5.94 8.09 -3.39
N ALA A 157 5.27 7.82 -4.51
CA ALA A 157 5.88 7.92 -5.84
C ALA A 157 6.26 9.38 -6.20
N GLN A 158 5.43 10.36 -5.82
CA GLN A 158 5.75 11.79 -5.97
C GLN A 158 6.98 12.19 -5.14
N ILE A 159 7.07 11.72 -3.88
CA ILE A 159 8.23 11.93 -3.02
C ILE A 159 9.48 11.28 -3.63
N ALA A 160 9.40 10.02 -4.06
CA ALA A 160 10.52 9.33 -4.71
C ALA A 160 10.98 10.04 -5.99
N SER A 161 10.02 10.59 -6.77
CA SER A 161 10.32 11.41 -7.95
C SER A 161 11.10 12.68 -7.60
N ALA A 162 10.74 13.34 -6.51
CA ALA A 162 11.44 14.55 -6.04
C ALA A 162 12.84 14.24 -5.49
N LEU A 163 13.03 13.07 -4.89
CA LEU A 163 14.30 12.66 -4.26
C LEU A 163 15.34 12.11 -5.24
N GLY A 164 15.00 11.76 -6.48
CA GLY A 164 16.02 11.32 -7.43
C GLY A 164 15.56 10.40 -8.56
N ARG A 165 14.25 10.14 -8.69
CA ARG A 165 13.72 9.31 -9.78
C ARG A 165 12.71 10.08 -10.66
N PRO A 166 13.15 11.03 -11.50
CA PRO A 166 12.23 11.85 -12.33
C PRO A 166 11.30 11.02 -13.23
N ALA A 167 11.72 9.81 -13.64
CA ALA A 167 10.89 8.91 -14.45
C ALA A 167 9.55 8.55 -13.80
N TRP A 168 9.45 8.55 -12.48
CA TRP A 168 8.18 8.35 -11.78
C TRP A 168 7.15 9.44 -12.08
N ARG A 169 7.59 10.64 -12.51
CA ARG A 169 6.70 11.76 -12.81
C ARG A 169 5.74 11.45 -13.96
N SER A 170 6.20 10.83 -15.04
CA SER A 170 5.36 10.41 -16.15
C SER A 170 4.43 9.25 -15.74
N GLN A 171 4.96 8.22 -15.10
CA GLN A 171 4.20 7.07 -14.64
C GLN A 171 3.07 7.45 -13.66
N VAL A 172 3.34 8.40 -12.77
CA VAL A 172 2.34 8.94 -11.84
C VAL A 172 1.25 9.72 -12.57
N ALA A 173 1.59 10.44 -13.65
CA ALA A 173 0.63 11.20 -14.45
C ALA A 173 -0.42 10.31 -15.12
N ASP A 174 -0.02 9.11 -15.55
CA ASP A 174 -0.87 8.14 -16.25
C ASP A 174 -1.73 7.28 -15.30
N LEU A 175 -1.43 7.33 -13.99
CA LEU A 175 -2.09 6.46 -12.99
C LEU A 175 -3.62 6.62 -12.92
N PRO A 176 -4.21 7.83 -13.01
CA PRO A 176 -5.67 7.97 -13.01
C PRO A 176 -6.35 7.22 -14.14
N GLU A 177 -5.79 7.28 -15.36
CA GLU A 177 -6.31 6.55 -16.52
C GLU A 177 -6.10 5.05 -16.35
N ALA A 178 -4.94 4.61 -15.88
CA ALA A 178 -4.67 3.20 -15.62
C ALA A 178 -5.66 2.58 -14.62
N VAL A 179 -6.02 3.33 -13.56
CA VAL A 179 -7.02 2.88 -12.58
C VAL A 179 -8.43 2.87 -13.19
N ASP A 180 -8.80 3.86 -14.00
CA ASP A 180 -10.08 3.88 -14.71
C ASP A 180 -10.21 2.67 -15.66
N VAL A 181 -9.15 2.35 -16.40
CA VAL A 181 -9.11 1.15 -17.25
C VAL A 181 -9.25 -0.11 -16.40
N ALA A 182 -8.54 -0.22 -15.28
CA ALA A 182 -8.64 -1.38 -14.40
C ALA A 182 -10.06 -1.57 -13.84
N LEU A 183 -10.75 -0.50 -13.49
CA LEU A 183 -12.14 -0.56 -12.99
C LEU A 183 -13.13 -1.07 -14.04
N ARG A 184 -12.87 -0.88 -15.34
CA ARG A 184 -13.71 -1.42 -16.42
C ARG A 184 -13.68 -2.95 -16.52
N TRP A 185 -12.66 -3.59 -15.90
CA TRP A 185 -12.59 -5.05 -15.83
C TRP A 185 -13.46 -5.63 -14.71
N SER A 186 -14.11 -4.79 -13.88
CA SER A 186 -14.89 -5.25 -12.72
C SER A 186 -15.97 -6.25 -13.07
N ASP A 187 -16.69 -6.05 -14.18
CA ASP A 187 -17.76 -6.96 -14.62
C ASP A 187 -17.18 -8.32 -15.07
N GLN A 188 -16.04 -8.30 -15.77
CA GLN A 188 -15.35 -9.52 -16.18
C GLN A 188 -14.82 -10.27 -14.95
N VAL A 189 -14.16 -9.58 -14.02
CA VAL A 189 -13.69 -10.17 -12.77
C VAL A 189 -14.85 -10.76 -11.96
N GLN A 190 -15.99 -10.06 -11.90
CA GLN A 190 -17.19 -10.57 -11.24
C GLN A 190 -17.71 -11.85 -11.91
N ALA A 191 -17.69 -11.92 -13.25
CA ALA A 191 -18.10 -13.11 -13.98
C ALA A 191 -17.11 -14.27 -13.70
N ASP A 192 -15.82 -14.02 -13.79
CA ASP A 192 -14.78 -15.02 -13.57
C ASP A 192 -14.83 -15.61 -12.15
N VAL A 193 -15.12 -14.78 -11.14
CA VAL A 193 -15.18 -15.19 -9.72
C VAL A 193 -16.45 -15.95 -9.38
N ARG A 194 -17.55 -15.77 -10.13
CA ARG A 194 -18.82 -16.49 -9.86
C ARG A 194 -18.71 -18.01 -9.93
N ASP A 195 -17.85 -18.50 -10.84
CA ASP A 195 -17.66 -19.93 -11.05
C ASP A 195 -16.54 -20.52 -10.19
N ILE A 196 -15.85 -19.66 -9.42
CA ILE A 196 -14.83 -20.09 -8.48
C ILE A 196 -15.52 -20.38 -7.15
N GLU A 197 -15.61 -21.64 -6.75
CA GLU A 197 -15.87 -21.99 -5.37
C GLU A 197 -14.70 -21.52 -4.53
N LEU A 198 -14.84 -20.34 -3.90
CA LEU A 198 -13.86 -19.88 -2.94
C LEU A 198 -13.82 -20.88 -1.80
N GLY A 199 -12.74 -21.66 -1.73
CA GLY A 199 -12.51 -22.59 -0.63
C GLY A 199 -12.45 -21.86 0.72
N SER A 200 -12.31 -22.63 1.78
CA SER A 200 -12.22 -22.10 3.14
C SER A 200 -11.04 -21.14 3.36
N LEU A 201 -10.04 -21.20 2.51
CA LEU A 201 -8.83 -20.36 2.55
C LEU A 201 -8.42 -19.95 1.14
N VAL A 202 -8.14 -18.66 0.97
CA VAL A 202 -7.60 -18.07 -0.27
C VAL A 202 -6.17 -17.60 -0.02
N HIS A 203 -5.24 -18.06 -0.85
CA HIS A 203 -3.83 -17.67 -0.77
C HIS A 203 -3.51 -16.63 -1.84
N PHE A 204 -2.99 -15.49 -1.44
CA PHE A 204 -2.44 -14.48 -2.35
C PHE A 204 -0.91 -14.56 -2.30
N ILE A 205 -0.26 -14.70 -3.45
CA ILE A 205 1.20 -14.88 -3.52
C ILE A 205 1.79 -13.81 -4.44
N GLY A 206 2.84 -13.12 -3.99
CA GLY A 206 3.53 -12.11 -4.79
C GLY A 206 4.98 -11.94 -4.39
N GLY A 207 5.84 -11.56 -5.34
CA GLY A 207 7.27 -11.31 -5.12
C GLY A 207 7.62 -9.82 -5.20
N GLY A 208 8.65 -9.39 -4.49
CA GLY A 208 9.08 -7.99 -4.49
C GLY A 208 7.94 -7.01 -4.13
N PRO A 209 7.69 -5.95 -4.93
CA PRO A 209 6.57 -5.04 -4.70
C PRO A 209 5.19 -5.72 -4.75
N ALA A 210 5.02 -6.78 -5.57
CA ALA A 210 3.77 -7.53 -5.65
C ALA A 210 3.42 -8.29 -4.36
N ARG A 211 4.40 -8.54 -3.48
CA ARG A 211 4.12 -9.03 -2.12
C ARG A 211 3.19 -8.11 -1.36
N ALA A 212 3.39 -6.80 -1.47
CA ALA A 212 2.50 -5.83 -0.81
C ALA A 212 1.07 -5.93 -1.34
N THR A 213 0.89 -6.12 -2.66
CA THR A 213 -0.41 -6.33 -3.29
C THR A 213 -1.05 -7.65 -2.84
N ALA A 214 -0.28 -8.72 -2.72
CA ALA A 214 -0.76 -10.00 -2.20
C ALA A 214 -1.26 -9.88 -0.74
N LEU A 215 -0.47 -9.22 0.12
CA LEU A 215 -0.88 -8.94 1.50
C LEU A 215 -2.14 -8.06 1.58
N GLU A 216 -2.24 -7.05 0.71
CA GLU A 216 -3.39 -6.17 0.66
C GLU A 216 -4.62 -6.89 0.13
N GLY A 217 -4.51 -7.69 -0.92
CA GLY A 217 -5.61 -8.51 -1.45
C GLY A 217 -6.18 -9.45 -0.40
N ALA A 218 -5.32 -10.16 0.34
CA ALA A 218 -5.75 -11.00 1.45
C ALA A 218 -6.45 -10.21 2.56
N LEU A 219 -5.95 -9.02 2.90
CA LEU A 219 -6.58 -8.14 3.88
C LEU A 219 -7.95 -7.67 3.40
N LYS A 220 -8.05 -7.20 2.15
CA LYS A 220 -9.32 -6.70 1.58
C LYS A 220 -10.38 -7.79 1.49
N LEU A 221 -10.01 -9.01 1.09
CA LEU A 221 -10.96 -10.12 1.04
C LEU A 221 -11.53 -10.42 2.43
N ARG A 222 -10.70 -10.46 3.46
CA ARG A 222 -11.16 -10.66 4.85
C ARG A 222 -12.04 -9.52 5.36
N GLU A 223 -11.64 -8.26 5.07
CA GLU A 223 -12.40 -7.07 5.51
C GLU A 223 -13.74 -6.94 4.80
N ALA A 224 -13.83 -7.33 3.53
CA ALA A 224 -15.06 -7.21 2.75
C ALA A 224 -16.05 -8.33 3.04
N THR A 225 -15.58 -9.56 3.28
CA THR A 225 -16.45 -10.74 3.40
C THR A 225 -16.76 -11.12 4.83
N HIS A 226 -15.86 -10.84 5.78
CA HIS A 226 -15.93 -11.25 7.19
C HIS A 226 -16.04 -12.77 7.42
N SER A 227 -16.09 -13.57 6.37
CA SER A 227 -16.34 -15.02 6.43
C SER A 227 -15.28 -15.84 5.71
N ILE A 228 -14.57 -15.24 4.73
CA ILE A 228 -13.54 -15.94 3.98
C ILE A 228 -12.18 -15.66 4.61
N SER A 229 -11.45 -16.72 4.96
CA SER A 229 -10.08 -16.63 5.39
C SER A 229 -9.17 -16.37 4.18
N ALA A 230 -8.19 -15.49 4.32
CA ALA A 230 -7.21 -15.24 3.29
C ALA A 230 -5.84 -14.95 3.88
N GLU A 231 -4.80 -15.40 3.21
CA GLU A 231 -3.41 -15.19 3.59
C GLU A 231 -2.62 -14.59 2.42
N GLY A 232 -1.72 -13.66 2.74
CA GLY A 232 -0.79 -13.08 1.78
C GLY A 232 0.62 -13.60 2.05
N HIS A 233 1.29 -14.06 1.00
CA HIS A 233 2.63 -14.65 1.08
C HIS A 233 3.59 -13.94 0.13
N ASP A 234 4.86 -13.95 0.48
CA ASP A 234 5.91 -13.75 -0.51
C ASP A 234 6.25 -15.09 -1.21
N VAL A 235 6.74 -14.97 -2.44
CA VAL A 235 7.03 -16.15 -3.29
C VAL A 235 8.01 -17.09 -2.62
N GLU A 236 9.09 -16.57 -2.03
CA GLU A 236 10.10 -17.40 -1.37
C GLU A 236 9.53 -18.07 -0.11
N GLY A 237 8.86 -17.28 0.72
CA GLY A 237 8.27 -17.77 1.97
C GLY A 237 7.26 -18.88 1.74
N VAL A 238 6.39 -18.78 0.71
CA VAL A 238 5.41 -19.83 0.42
C VAL A 238 6.07 -21.14 -0.03
N LEU A 239 7.17 -21.06 -0.77
CA LEU A 239 7.90 -22.25 -1.24
C LEU A 239 8.63 -23.00 -0.13
N HIS A 240 8.93 -22.33 0.98
CA HIS A 240 9.69 -22.89 2.11
C HIS A 240 8.82 -23.25 3.32
N GLY A 241 7.58 -23.66 3.10
CA GLY A 241 6.70 -24.15 4.18
C GLY A 241 5.23 -24.17 3.75
N PRO A 242 4.54 -23.05 3.65
CA PRO A 242 3.10 -23.00 3.40
C PRO A 242 2.61 -23.79 2.18
N LEU A 243 3.43 -23.93 1.13
CA LEU A 243 3.03 -24.66 -0.08
C LEU A 243 2.58 -26.10 0.20
N VAL A 244 3.19 -26.77 1.18
CA VAL A 244 2.82 -28.16 1.52
C VAL A 244 1.44 -28.25 2.20
N SER A 245 0.92 -27.15 2.72
CA SER A 245 -0.39 -27.08 3.38
C SER A 245 -1.51 -26.64 2.45
N ILE A 246 -1.19 -26.19 1.24
CA ILE A 246 -2.21 -25.84 0.24
C ILE A 246 -2.84 -27.10 -0.30
N GLN A 247 -4.14 -27.25 -0.04
CA GLN A 247 -4.91 -28.45 -0.39
C GLN A 247 -5.74 -28.24 -1.65
N ALA A 248 -6.10 -29.35 -2.30
CA ALA A 248 -7.07 -29.32 -3.39
C ALA A 248 -8.37 -28.65 -2.95
N GLY A 249 -8.92 -27.78 -3.77
CA GLY A 249 -10.11 -26.98 -3.48
C GLY A 249 -9.84 -25.65 -2.76
N GLN A 250 -8.60 -25.33 -2.41
CA GLN A 250 -8.22 -23.98 -1.99
C GLN A 250 -7.88 -23.11 -3.21
N THR A 251 -8.15 -21.81 -3.09
CA THR A 251 -7.89 -20.86 -4.17
C THR A 251 -6.53 -20.20 -3.98
N VAL A 252 -5.75 -20.16 -5.07
CA VAL A 252 -4.46 -19.45 -5.11
C VAL A 252 -4.52 -18.33 -6.14
N VAL A 253 -4.24 -17.10 -5.70
CA VAL A 253 -4.14 -15.90 -6.53
C VAL A 253 -2.68 -15.49 -6.65
N LEU A 254 -2.11 -15.60 -7.84
CA LEU A 254 -0.76 -15.15 -8.12
C LEU A 254 -0.77 -13.69 -8.58
N VAL A 255 -0.07 -12.83 -7.84
CA VAL A 255 0.16 -11.43 -8.21
C VAL A 255 1.48 -11.34 -8.96
N ALA A 256 1.41 -11.42 -10.29
CA ALA A 256 2.57 -11.37 -11.16
C ALA A 256 2.90 -9.93 -11.56
N GLN A 257 4.20 -9.65 -11.74
CA GLN A 257 4.69 -8.42 -12.36
C GLN A 257 5.30 -8.77 -13.73
N PRO A 258 5.05 -7.95 -14.76
CA PRO A 258 5.52 -8.25 -16.13
C PRO A 258 7.03 -8.39 -16.27
N GLU A 259 7.79 -7.76 -15.38
CA GLU A 259 9.26 -7.73 -15.41
C GLU A 259 9.92 -8.91 -14.67
N ILE A 260 9.14 -9.70 -13.95
CA ILE A 260 9.66 -10.91 -13.30
C ILE A 260 9.57 -12.04 -14.32
N LYS A 261 10.73 -12.60 -14.68
CA LYS A 261 10.82 -13.84 -15.44
C LYS A 261 9.87 -14.86 -14.83
N SER A 262 9.17 -15.61 -15.66
CA SER A 262 8.16 -16.56 -15.20
C SER A 262 8.75 -17.49 -14.13
N ILE A 263 7.92 -18.00 -13.24
CA ILE A 263 8.35 -18.97 -12.22
C ILE A 263 9.06 -20.17 -12.89
N GLN A 264 8.67 -20.51 -14.11
CA GLN A 264 9.33 -21.53 -14.94
C GLN A 264 10.76 -21.13 -15.34
N GLU A 265 11.02 -19.83 -15.60
CA GLU A 265 12.38 -19.34 -15.91
C GLU A 265 13.28 -19.26 -14.67
N LEU A 266 12.68 -19.08 -13.48
CA LEU A 266 13.42 -19.09 -12.21
C LEU A 266 13.72 -20.50 -11.70
N ASN A 267 12.94 -21.48 -12.09
CA ASN A 267 13.16 -22.87 -11.70
C ASN A 267 12.67 -23.86 -12.79
N PRO A 268 13.46 -24.04 -13.87
CA PRO A 268 13.07 -24.85 -15.02
C PRO A 268 12.88 -26.35 -14.69
N GLU A 269 13.36 -26.82 -13.54
CA GLU A 269 13.27 -28.21 -13.13
C GLU A 269 12.00 -28.55 -12.34
N LYS A 270 11.25 -27.56 -11.87
CA LYS A 270 9.97 -27.78 -11.18
C LYS A 270 8.80 -27.63 -12.14
N GLN A 271 8.30 -28.73 -12.66
CA GLN A 271 6.95 -28.76 -13.23
C GLN A 271 5.97 -28.46 -12.10
N LEU A 272 5.23 -27.34 -12.21
CA LEU A 272 4.08 -27.12 -11.36
C LEU A 272 3.05 -28.22 -11.69
N LEU A 273 2.77 -29.05 -10.71
CA LEU A 273 1.70 -30.05 -10.74
C LEU A 273 0.34 -29.39 -10.76
#